data_e101d97849f9c63a45fafa98d83bb9fd
#
_entry.id   e101d97849f9c63a45fafa98d83bb9fd
#
_cell.length_a   1.000
_cell.length_b   1.000
_cell.length_c   1.000
_cell.angle_alpha   90.00
_cell.angle_beta   90.00
_cell.angle_gamma   90.00
#
_symmetry.space_group_name_H-M   'P 1'
#
loop_
_entity.id
_entity.type
_entity.pdbx_description
1 polymer ?
#
loop_
_entity_poly.entity_id
_entity_poly.type
_entity_poly.pdbx_seq_one_letter_code
_entity_poly.pdbx_strand_id
1 'polypeptide(L)'
;MMVLVNPLSGRGQAMSLYAGPVQRLLTDAAVPHALIVTEHQNHARELVRSADLSECSALVILSGDGLLFEVINGLMEREDWEQAILTPLAILPGGSGNALAASVHYYTQADPVWGVELLLSCGFLLCKGLVRPLDVLSLRLSSGLRLFSFLSIAWGFIADVDIESERYRYMGAVRFVVGALIRLASFRTYQGRLAFLPTPGDSSTLSLPRPHPEEHGPPDDLLAPLGEPVPADWTVVEEQDFVLVLATSHSHLAEDLVAAPSAGPADGHIHLLYVRAGVSRVALLKLFVAMEKGTHLACECPHLVYRRVRALRLEPATSPGVITVDGEQAEYGPLQAQVHRGYARLISG
;
A
#
# COMPACT_ATOMS: atom_id res chain seq x y z
N MET A 1 -0.58 -19.64 -14.89
CA MET A 1 -0.72 -18.31 -14.23
C MET A 1 -1.80 -17.48 -14.92
N MET A 2 -2.44 -16.57 -14.21
CA MET A 2 -3.36 -15.59 -14.79
C MET A 2 -2.68 -14.21 -14.77
N VAL A 3 -2.53 -13.58 -15.93
CA VAL A 3 -1.95 -12.23 -16.06
C VAL A 3 -3.07 -11.22 -16.24
N LEU A 4 -3.31 -10.41 -15.22
CA LEU A 4 -4.33 -9.35 -15.18
C LEU A 4 -3.70 -8.04 -15.64
N VAL A 5 -4.26 -7.42 -16.66
CA VAL A 5 -3.76 -6.16 -17.24
C VAL A 5 -4.85 -5.11 -17.26
N ASN A 6 -4.56 -3.95 -16.66
CA ASN A 6 -5.42 -2.78 -16.85
C ASN A 6 -4.90 -1.95 -18.04
N PRO A 7 -5.62 -1.92 -19.19
CA PRO A 7 -5.16 -1.25 -20.40
C PRO A 7 -4.99 0.26 -20.24
N LEU A 8 -5.67 0.86 -19.24
CA LEU A 8 -5.62 2.29 -18.95
C LEU A 8 -4.57 2.65 -17.89
N SER A 9 -3.80 1.66 -17.40
CA SER A 9 -2.82 1.88 -16.35
C SER A 9 -1.68 2.80 -16.80
N GLY A 10 -1.22 3.65 -15.88
CA GLY A 10 -0.17 4.62 -16.14
C GLY A 10 -0.53 5.57 -17.29
N ARG A 11 0.22 5.52 -18.37
CA ARG A 11 -0.01 6.28 -19.62
C ARG A 11 -0.80 5.48 -20.67
N GLY A 12 -1.51 4.42 -20.27
CA GLY A 12 -2.19 3.52 -21.21
C GLY A 12 -1.23 2.57 -21.94
N GLN A 13 -0.06 2.31 -21.40
CA GLN A 13 0.98 1.50 -22.06
C GLN A 13 1.04 0.04 -21.60
N ALA A 14 0.20 -0.37 -20.63
CA ALA A 14 0.27 -1.71 -20.04
C ALA A 14 0.12 -2.82 -21.11
N MET A 15 -0.76 -2.66 -22.10
CA MET A 15 -0.89 -3.63 -23.19
C MET A 15 0.35 -3.72 -24.08
N SER A 16 1.03 -2.62 -24.35
CA SER A 16 2.29 -2.63 -25.11
C SER A 16 3.44 -3.23 -24.32
N LEU A 17 3.49 -3.00 -23.01
CA LEU A 17 4.44 -3.65 -22.09
C LEU A 17 4.22 -5.16 -22.04
N TYR A 18 2.94 -5.59 -22.04
CA TYR A 18 2.63 -7.02 -22.13
C TYR A 18 3.08 -7.62 -23.46
N ALA A 19 2.61 -7.09 -24.59
CA ALA A 19 2.88 -7.62 -25.93
C ALA A 19 4.37 -7.57 -26.34
N GLY A 20 5.16 -6.73 -25.70
CA GLY A 20 6.59 -6.60 -25.92
C GLY A 20 7.42 -7.40 -24.92
N PRO A 21 7.96 -6.76 -23.87
CA PRO A 21 8.93 -7.38 -22.97
C PRO A 21 8.35 -8.51 -22.12
N VAL A 22 7.09 -8.38 -21.62
CA VAL A 22 6.53 -9.36 -20.68
C VAL A 22 6.22 -10.68 -21.38
N GLN A 23 5.49 -10.63 -22.50
CA GLN A 23 5.13 -11.84 -23.27
C GLN A 23 6.38 -12.58 -23.74
N ARG A 24 7.38 -11.85 -24.21
CA ARG A 24 8.66 -12.45 -24.63
C ARG A 24 9.35 -13.14 -23.46
N LEU A 25 9.48 -12.47 -22.32
CA LEU A 25 10.10 -13.04 -21.13
C LEU A 25 9.40 -14.30 -20.64
N LEU A 26 8.06 -14.31 -20.57
CA LEU A 26 7.28 -15.47 -20.15
C LEU A 26 7.39 -16.63 -21.16
N THR A 27 7.46 -16.30 -22.46
CA THR A 27 7.63 -17.31 -23.53
C THR A 27 9.03 -17.95 -23.46
N ASP A 28 10.07 -17.12 -23.35
CA ASP A 28 11.47 -17.60 -23.27
C ASP A 28 11.70 -18.44 -22.01
N ALA A 29 11.00 -18.10 -20.90
CA ALA A 29 11.03 -18.86 -19.65
C ALA A 29 10.08 -20.08 -19.65
N ALA A 30 9.37 -20.35 -20.75
CA ALA A 30 8.37 -21.42 -20.88
C ALA A 30 7.30 -21.40 -19.77
N VAL A 31 6.86 -20.20 -19.35
CA VAL A 31 5.82 -20.00 -18.32
C VAL A 31 4.43 -19.96 -18.98
N PRO A 32 3.59 -21.02 -18.78
CA PRO A 32 2.23 -21.01 -19.33
C PRO A 32 1.35 -19.99 -18.60
N HIS A 33 0.67 -19.15 -19.35
CA HIS A 33 -0.17 -18.09 -18.78
C HIS A 33 -1.38 -17.77 -19.66
N ALA A 34 -2.44 -17.28 -19.03
CA ALA A 34 -3.60 -16.70 -19.67
C ALA A 34 -3.62 -15.19 -19.43
N LEU A 35 -3.83 -14.40 -20.49
CA LEU A 35 -4.00 -12.94 -20.38
C LEU A 35 -5.47 -12.61 -20.15
N ILE A 36 -5.72 -11.75 -19.17
CA ILE A 36 -7.04 -11.18 -18.90
C ILE A 36 -6.90 -9.66 -18.85
N VAL A 37 -7.64 -8.99 -19.72
CA VAL A 37 -7.68 -7.53 -19.80
C VAL A 37 -8.87 -7.02 -19.00
N THR A 38 -8.66 -6.12 -18.05
CA THR A 38 -9.76 -5.54 -17.30
C THR A 38 -10.50 -4.49 -18.12
N GLU A 39 -11.82 -4.40 -17.96
CA GLU A 39 -12.70 -3.57 -18.78
C GLU A 39 -13.19 -2.33 -18.01
N HIS A 40 -13.29 -2.41 -16.69
CA HIS A 40 -13.78 -1.35 -15.81
C HIS A 40 -13.14 -1.41 -14.42
N GLN A 41 -13.37 -0.40 -13.62
CA GLN A 41 -12.96 -0.37 -12.21
C GLN A 41 -13.63 -1.51 -11.43
N ASN A 42 -12.92 -2.15 -10.53
CA ASN A 42 -13.32 -3.34 -9.77
C ASN A 42 -13.50 -4.63 -10.60
N HIS A 43 -13.22 -4.63 -11.92
CA HIS A 43 -13.34 -5.86 -12.71
C HIS A 43 -12.41 -6.97 -12.21
N ALA A 44 -11.18 -6.65 -11.81
CA ALA A 44 -10.26 -7.64 -11.25
C ALA A 44 -10.79 -8.22 -9.92
N ARG A 45 -11.42 -7.40 -9.06
CA ARG A 45 -12.06 -7.82 -7.81
C ARG A 45 -13.19 -8.81 -8.06
N GLU A 46 -14.09 -8.47 -9.00
CA GLU A 46 -15.22 -9.33 -9.40
C GLU A 46 -14.73 -10.66 -9.98
N LEU A 47 -13.71 -10.60 -10.83
CA LEU A 47 -13.14 -11.75 -11.49
C LEU A 47 -12.53 -12.73 -10.50
N VAL A 48 -11.62 -12.28 -9.62
CA VAL A 48 -10.96 -13.18 -8.67
C VAL A 48 -11.91 -13.70 -7.61
N ARG A 49 -12.97 -12.95 -7.29
CA ARG A 49 -14.01 -13.40 -6.35
C ARG A 49 -14.74 -14.66 -6.84
N SER A 50 -14.92 -14.82 -8.15
CA SER A 50 -15.66 -15.94 -8.75
C SER A 50 -14.80 -16.95 -9.51
N ALA A 51 -13.52 -16.64 -9.76
CA ALA A 51 -12.62 -17.51 -10.52
C ALA A 51 -12.31 -18.83 -9.80
N ASP A 52 -12.16 -19.89 -10.56
CA ASP A 52 -11.54 -21.11 -10.04
C ASP A 52 -10.01 -20.92 -9.98
N LEU A 53 -9.48 -20.90 -8.76
CA LEU A 53 -8.06 -20.70 -8.48
C LEU A 53 -7.32 -22.03 -8.22
N SER A 54 -7.99 -23.18 -8.28
CA SER A 54 -7.39 -24.48 -7.95
C SER A 54 -6.17 -24.82 -8.80
N GLU A 55 -6.21 -24.47 -10.08
CA GLU A 55 -5.12 -24.68 -11.04
C GLU A 55 -4.30 -23.39 -11.30
N CYS A 56 -4.54 -22.32 -10.53
CA CYS A 56 -3.85 -21.06 -10.70
C CYS A 56 -2.55 -21.02 -9.89
N SER A 57 -1.43 -21.18 -10.55
CA SER A 57 -0.12 -21.15 -9.89
C SER A 57 0.31 -19.76 -9.40
N ALA A 58 -0.21 -18.69 -10.01
CA ALA A 58 -0.03 -17.31 -9.56
C ALA A 58 -1.00 -16.35 -10.26
N LEU A 59 -1.37 -15.26 -9.56
CA LEU A 59 -2.02 -14.08 -10.11
C LEU A 59 -0.95 -13.00 -10.36
N VAL A 60 -0.75 -12.64 -11.61
CA VAL A 60 0.26 -11.67 -12.05
C VAL A 60 -0.43 -10.37 -12.44
N ILE A 61 -0.09 -9.30 -11.79
CA ILE A 61 -0.71 -7.99 -11.99
C ILE A 61 0.23 -7.10 -12.79
N LEU A 62 -0.11 -6.82 -14.06
CA LEU A 62 0.60 -5.85 -14.89
C LEU A 62 -0.19 -4.53 -14.91
N SER A 63 0.08 -3.71 -13.91
CA SER A 63 -0.63 -2.45 -13.67
C SER A 63 0.12 -1.62 -12.62
N GLY A 64 -0.53 -0.59 -12.07
CA GLY A 64 -0.14 0.02 -10.80
C GLY A 64 -0.72 -0.73 -9.60
N ASP A 65 -0.46 -0.23 -8.42
CA ASP A 65 -0.83 -0.83 -7.13
C ASP A 65 -2.36 -0.98 -6.96
N GLY A 66 -3.17 -0.07 -7.53
CA GLY A 66 -4.63 -0.10 -7.44
C GLY A 66 -5.27 -1.39 -8.00
N LEU A 67 -4.72 -2.00 -9.07
CA LEU A 67 -5.25 -3.27 -9.57
C LEU A 67 -4.97 -4.43 -8.59
N LEU A 68 -3.82 -4.42 -7.90
CA LEU A 68 -3.53 -5.40 -6.86
C LEU A 68 -4.44 -5.21 -5.64
N PHE A 69 -4.77 -3.95 -5.28
CA PHE A 69 -5.75 -3.66 -4.25
C PHE A 69 -7.12 -4.29 -4.58
N GLU A 70 -7.60 -4.18 -5.83
CA GLU A 70 -8.81 -4.87 -6.29
C GLU A 70 -8.69 -6.39 -6.11
N VAL A 71 -7.57 -6.98 -6.53
CA VAL A 71 -7.33 -8.44 -6.45
C VAL A 71 -7.35 -8.92 -5.00
N ILE A 72 -6.61 -8.27 -4.10
CA ILE A 72 -6.56 -8.67 -2.69
C ILE A 72 -7.96 -8.59 -2.05
N ASN A 73 -8.69 -7.49 -2.26
CA ASN A 73 -10.03 -7.36 -1.73
C ASN A 73 -11.01 -8.39 -2.32
N GLY A 74 -10.88 -8.71 -3.62
CA GLY A 74 -11.67 -9.76 -4.25
C GLY A 74 -11.38 -11.16 -3.70
N LEU A 75 -10.12 -11.49 -3.40
CA LEU A 75 -9.73 -12.74 -2.75
C LEU A 75 -10.29 -12.83 -1.32
N MET A 76 -10.24 -11.73 -0.58
CA MET A 76 -10.72 -11.67 0.82
C MET A 76 -12.25 -11.71 0.95
N GLU A 77 -13.00 -11.45 -0.12
CA GLU A 77 -14.47 -11.53 -0.16
C GLU A 77 -14.99 -12.94 -0.49
N ARG A 78 -14.13 -13.89 -0.77
CA ARG A 78 -14.53 -15.27 -1.09
C ARG A 78 -14.91 -16.04 0.16
N GLU A 79 -15.78 -17.03 0.01
CA GLU A 79 -16.08 -17.97 1.10
C GLU A 79 -14.86 -18.83 1.48
N ASP A 80 -13.98 -19.15 0.48
CA ASP A 80 -12.73 -19.87 0.64
C ASP A 80 -11.52 -18.94 0.78
N TRP A 81 -11.70 -17.72 1.29
CA TRP A 81 -10.67 -16.67 1.35
C TRP A 81 -9.35 -17.14 1.98
N GLU A 82 -9.40 -18.00 3.01
CA GLU A 82 -8.21 -18.53 3.68
C GLU A 82 -7.29 -19.28 2.72
N GLN A 83 -7.88 -20.00 1.74
CA GLN A 83 -7.13 -20.71 0.71
C GLN A 83 -6.80 -19.78 -0.46
N ALA A 84 -7.75 -18.95 -0.86
CA ALA A 84 -7.60 -18.05 -2.01
C ALA A 84 -6.48 -17.02 -1.81
N ILE A 85 -6.32 -16.45 -0.61
CA ILE A 85 -5.26 -15.47 -0.31
C ILE A 85 -3.86 -16.09 -0.34
N LEU A 86 -3.75 -17.41 -0.28
CA LEU A 86 -2.47 -18.13 -0.42
C LEU A 86 -2.05 -18.29 -1.88
N THR A 87 -2.89 -17.96 -2.86
CA THR A 87 -2.50 -17.92 -4.27
C THR A 87 -1.37 -16.89 -4.45
N PRO A 88 -0.19 -17.28 -4.98
CA PRO A 88 0.93 -16.37 -5.14
C PRO A 88 0.58 -15.18 -6.01
N LEU A 89 0.89 -13.99 -5.51
CA LEU A 89 0.72 -12.70 -6.19
C LEU A 89 2.05 -12.27 -6.79
N ALA A 90 2.03 -11.66 -7.97
CA ALA A 90 3.20 -11.02 -8.56
C ALA A 90 2.82 -9.66 -9.16
N ILE A 91 3.70 -8.69 -9.03
CA ILE A 91 3.52 -7.34 -9.59
C ILE A 91 4.52 -7.09 -10.71
N LEU A 92 4.02 -6.61 -11.83
CA LEU A 92 4.79 -6.08 -12.95
C LEU A 92 4.43 -4.61 -13.12
N PRO A 93 5.38 -3.67 -13.02
CA PRO A 93 5.10 -2.25 -13.02
C PRO A 93 4.53 -1.79 -14.36
N GLY A 94 3.32 -1.24 -14.33
CA GLY A 94 2.62 -0.68 -15.49
C GLY A 94 1.84 0.58 -15.13
N GLY A 95 1.90 1.02 -13.88
CA GLY A 95 1.20 2.18 -13.35
C GLY A 95 2.06 3.46 -13.32
N SER A 96 1.60 4.45 -12.54
CA SER A 96 2.32 5.69 -12.30
C SER A 96 3.16 5.65 -11.01
N GLY A 97 2.72 4.92 -9.98
CA GLY A 97 3.40 4.82 -8.69
C GLY A 97 4.32 3.60 -8.60
N ASN A 98 3.77 2.42 -8.86
CA ASN A 98 4.49 1.13 -8.86
C ASN A 98 5.26 0.84 -7.55
N ALA A 99 4.67 1.20 -6.42
CA ALA A 99 5.32 1.18 -5.12
C ALA A 99 5.70 -0.24 -4.68
N LEU A 100 4.81 -1.22 -4.86
CA LEU A 100 5.14 -2.61 -4.52
C LEU A 100 6.23 -3.17 -5.44
N ALA A 101 6.20 -2.86 -6.74
CA ALA A 101 7.24 -3.31 -7.68
C ALA A 101 8.62 -2.78 -7.28
N ALA A 102 8.71 -1.48 -6.92
CA ALA A 102 9.93 -0.89 -6.41
C ALA A 102 10.39 -1.52 -5.09
N SER A 103 9.45 -1.80 -4.17
CA SER A 103 9.74 -2.49 -2.90
C SER A 103 10.28 -3.91 -3.15
N VAL A 104 9.65 -4.67 -4.04
CA VAL A 104 10.11 -6.02 -4.43
C VAL A 104 11.53 -6.00 -4.97
N HIS A 105 11.83 -5.06 -5.86
CA HIS A 105 13.19 -4.87 -6.37
C HIS A 105 14.16 -4.48 -5.24
N TYR A 106 13.79 -3.54 -4.38
CA TYR A 106 14.59 -3.07 -3.25
C TYR A 106 14.98 -4.20 -2.29
N TYR A 107 14.09 -5.18 -2.06
CA TYR A 107 14.36 -6.34 -1.20
C TYR A 107 15.44 -7.28 -1.77
N THR A 108 15.75 -7.19 -3.05
CA THR A 108 16.88 -7.92 -3.65
C THR A 108 18.24 -7.31 -3.31
N GLN A 109 18.27 -6.12 -2.71
CA GLN A 109 19.48 -5.34 -2.41
C GLN A 109 20.30 -4.97 -3.67
N ALA A 110 19.68 -4.98 -4.84
CA ALA A 110 20.27 -4.49 -6.06
C ALA A 110 20.20 -2.96 -6.16
N ASP A 111 20.99 -2.38 -7.05
CA ASP A 111 20.95 -0.95 -7.32
C ASP A 111 19.56 -0.52 -7.82
N PRO A 112 19.07 0.66 -7.43
CA PRO A 112 17.76 1.15 -7.86
C PRO A 112 17.64 1.22 -9.38
N VAL A 113 16.52 0.75 -9.91
CA VAL A 113 16.16 0.79 -11.34
C VAL A 113 14.73 1.30 -11.52
N TRP A 114 14.40 1.81 -12.69
CA TRP A 114 13.12 2.46 -12.98
C TRP A 114 12.53 2.00 -14.33
N GLY A 115 11.23 2.19 -14.50
CA GLY A 115 10.55 1.98 -15.76
C GLY A 115 10.73 0.57 -16.32
N VAL A 116 11.29 0.45 -17.53
CA VAL A 116 11.46 -0.86 -18.20
C VAL A 116 12.46 -1.77 -17.48
N GLU A 117 13.50 -1.21 -16.87
CA GLU A 117 14.48 -2.00 -16.10
C GLU A 117 13.83 -2.58 -14.84
N LEU A 118 12.97 -1.83 -14.16
CA LEU A 118 12.19 -2.33 -13.05
C LEU A 118 11.22 -3.43 -13.50
N LEU A 119 10.57 -3.25 -14.66
CA LEU A 119 9.69 -4.26 -15.24
C LEU A 119 10.44 -5.57 -15.52
N LEU A 120 11.63 -5.49 -16.10
CA LEU A 120 12.46 -6.67 -16.37
C LEU A 120 12.92 -7.32 -15.06
N SER A 121 13.33 -6.55 -14.07
CA SER A 121 13.70 -7.08 -12.75
C SER A 121 12.55 -7.86 -12.12
N CYS A 122 11.35 -7.26 -12.03
CA CYS A 122 10.16 -7.94 -11.50
C CYS A 122 9.78 -9.17 -12.34
N GLY A 123 9.93 -9.10 -13.67
CA GLY A 123 9.69 -10.20 -14.58
C GLY A 123 10.66 -11.37 -14.35
N PHE A 124 11.94 -11.13 -14.12
CA PHE A 124 12.90 -12.16 -13.74
C PHE A 124 12.57 -12.80 -12.39
N LEU A 125 12.15 -12.01 -11.40
CA LEU A 125 11.70 -12.53 -10.12
C LEU A 125 10.45 -13.41 -10.28
N LEU A 126 9.50 -13.00 -11.12
CA LEU A 126 8.34 -13.81 -11.48
C LEU A 126 8.76 -15.16 -12.08
N CYS A 127 9.69 -15.16 -13.03
CA CYS A 127 10.18 -16.40 -13.67
C CYS A 127 10.94 -17.30 -12.68
N LYS A 128 11.62 -16.76 -11.68
CA LYS A 128 12.22 -17.54 -10.59
C LYS A 128 11.17 -18.20 -9.70
N GLY A 129 10.01 -17.58 -9.53
CA GLY A 129 8.87 -18.12 -8.82
C GLY A 129 9.07 -18.33 -7.32
N LEU A 130 10.02 -17.60 -6.70
CA LEU A 130 10.27 -17.69 -5.25
C LEU A 130 9.19 -16.94 -4.49
N VAL A 131 8.41 -17.67 -3.72
CA VAL A 131 7.26 -17.15 -2.96
C VAL A 131 7.68 -16.84 -1.54
N ARG A 132 7.33 -15.64 -1.06
CA ARG A 132 7.50 -15.18 0.32
C ARG A 132 6.17 -14.78 0.94
N PRO A 133 6.04 -14.82 2.27
CA PRO A 133 4.89 -14.23 2.94
C PRO A 133 4.79 -12.73 2.67
N LEU A 134 3.55 -12.23 2.62
CA LEU A 134 3.22 -10.82 2.46
C LEU A 134 2.25 -10.41 3.58
N ASP A 135 2.54 -9.30 4.25
CA ASP A 135 1.65 -8.72 5.23
C ASP A 135 0.43 -8.09 4.56
N VAL A 136 -0.71 -8.21 5.22
CA VAL A 136 -1.96 -7.56 4.82
C VAL A 136 -2.47 -6.75 6.00
N LEU A 137 -2.95 -5.55 5.73
CA LEU A 137 -3.62 -4.71 6.71
C LEU A 137 -5.13 -4.86 6.57
N SER A 138 -5.85 -5.12 7.65
CA SER A 138 -7.29 -4.92 7.67
C SER A 138 -7.61 -3.50 8.12
N LEU A 139 -8.55 -2.85 7.44
CA LEU A 139 -9.03 -1.52 7.76
C LEU A 139 -10.52 -1.57 8.06
N ARG A 140 -10.95 -0.85 9.11
CA ARG A 140 -12.36 -0.59 9.41
C ARG A 140 -12.64 0.89 9.26
N LEU A 141 -13.61 1.21 8.42
CA LEU A 141 -14.07 2.57 8.16
C LEU A 141 -15.29 2.92 9.01
N SER A 142 -15.62 4.21 9.10
CA SER A 142 -16.75 4.69 9.90
C SER A 142 -18.10 4.16 9.44
N SER A 143 -18.27 3.84 8.16
CA SER A 143 -19.46 3.18 7.61
C SER A 143 -19.64 1.72 8.05
N GLY A 144 -18.64 1.13 8.71
CA GLY A 144 -18.56 -0.31 8.96
C GLY A 144 -17.95 -1.11 7.82
N LEU A 145 -17.60 -0.47 6.70
CA LEU A 145 -16.90 -1.14 5.60
C LEU A 145 -15.54 -1.64 6.05
N ARG A 146 -15.22 -2.88 5.71
CA ARG A 146 -13.92 -3.49 5.92
C ARG A 146 -13.18 -3.60 4.59
N LEU A 147 -11.95 -3.12 4.56
CA LEU A 147 -11.04 -3.20 3.41
C LEU A 147 -9.74 -3.89 3.81
N PHE A 148 -9.03 -4.40 2.81
CA PHE A 148 -7.70 -4.96 2.98
C PHE A 148 -6.70 -4.18 2.13
N SER A 149 -5.62 -3.74 2.78
CA SER A 149 -4.51 -3.01 2.16
C SER A 149 -3.25 -3.85 2.25
N PHE A 150 -2.38 -3.70 1.28
CA PHE A 150 -1.05 -4.33 1.30
C PHE A 150 0.07 -3.28 1.30
N LEU A 151 -0.24 -2.02 1.03
CA LEU A 151 0.76 -0.99 0.78
C LEU A 151 0.70 0.14 1.80
N SER A 152 -0.34 0.99 1.77
CA SER A 152 -0.34 2.21 2.57
C SER A 152 -1.71 2.79 2.86
N ILE A 153 -1.77 3.53 3.97
CA ILE A 153 -2.87 4.43 4.32
C ILE A 153 -2.26 5.82 4.45
N ALA A 154 -2.79 6.79 3.71
CA ALA A 154 -2.32 8.16 3.78
C ALA A 154 -3.44 9.15 4.06
N TRP A 155 -3.12 10.18 4.84
CA TRP A 155 -3.98 11.31 5.15
C TRP A 155 -3.20 12.60 5.14
N GLY A 156 -3.83 13.68 4.68
CA GLY A 156 -3.22 15.00 4.60
C GLY A 156 -2.42 15.20 3.31
N PHE A 157 -1.23 15.78 3.39
CA PHE A 157 -0.47 16.21 2.22
C PHE A 157 -0.29 15.13 1.15
N ILE A 158 0.08 13.90 1.54
CA ILE A 158 0.30 12.80 0.58
C ILE A 158 -1.00 12.40 -0.09
N ALA A 159 -2.07 12.18 0.67
CA ALA A 159 -3.38 11.82 0.12
C ALA A 159 -3.92 12.88 -0.84
N ASP A 160 -3.74 14.17 -0.50
CA ASP A 160 -4.11 15.26 -1.40
C ASP A 160 -3.30 15.22 -2.70
N VAL A 161 -1.98 14.97 -2.63
CA VAL A 161 -1.13 14.83 -3.82
C VAL A 161 -1.56 13.66 -4.68
N ASP A 162 -1.85 12.50 -4.08
CA ASP A 162 -2.32 11.32 -4.80
C ASP A 162 -3.56 11.64 -5.64
N ILE A 163 -4.61 12.16 -5.01
CA ILE A 163 -5.90 12.39 -5.66
C ILE A 163 -5.87 13.61 -6.58
N GLU A 164 -5.28 14.74 -6.15
CA GLU A 164 -5.25 15.94 -6.97
C GLU A 164 -4.36 15.81 -8.20
N SER A 165 -3.33 14.95 -8.15
CA SER A 165 -2.45 14.69 -9.29
C SER A 165 -3.10 13.78 -10.35
N GLU A 166 -4.21 13.08 -10.06
CA GLU A 166 -4.89 12.21 -11.03
C GLU A 166 -5.24 12.93 -12.34
N ARG A 167 -5.59 14.21 -12.29
CA ARG A 167 -5.83 15.05 -13.48
C ARG A 167 -4.61 15.18 -14.40
N TYR A 168 -3.41 14.89 -13.88
CA TYR A 168 -2.13 14.89 -14.61
C TYR A 168 -1.64 13.49 -14.95
N ARG A 169 -2.51 12.47 -14.91
CA ARG A 169 -2.15 11.06 -15.12
C ARG A 169 -1.36 10.81 -16.41
N TYR A 170 -1.62 11.60 -17.47
CA TYR A 170 -0.89 11.55 -18.74
C TYR A 170 0.62 11.83 -18.59
N MET A 171 1.05 12.47 -17.50
CA MET A 171 2.46 12.75 -17.21
C MET A 171 3.19 11.57 -16.56
N GLY A 172 2.49 10.47 -16.22
CA GLY A 172 3.06 9.33 -15.51
C GLY A 172 3.54 9.71 -14.10
N ALA A 173 4.69 9.22 -13.66
CA ALA A 173 5.23 9.48 -12.31
C ALA A 173 5.47 10.97 -12.01
N VAL A 174 5.78 11.78 -13.02
CA VAL A 174 6.00 13.24 -12.86
C VAL A 174 4.78 13.96 -12.26
N ARG A 175 3.58 13.40 -12.40
CA ARG A 175 2.36 13.96 -11.80
C ARG A 175 2.48 14.19 -10.28
N PHE A 176 3.18 13.30 -9.58
CA PHE A 176 3.35 13.42 -8.14
C PHE A 176 4.22 14.62 -7.76
N VAL A 177 5.29 14.86 -8.51
CA VAL A 177 6.16 16.03 -8.32
C VAL A 177 5.36 17.32 -8.55
N VAL A 178 4.61 17.38 -9.65
CA VAL A 178 3.75 18.54 -9.98
C VAL A 178 2.70 18.74 -8.90
N GLY A 179 2.00 17.67 -8.47
CA GLY A 179 1.02 17.71 -7.40
C GLY A 179 1.62 18.20 -6.08
N ALA A 180 2.79 17.69 -5.70
CA ALA A 180 3.51 18.09 -4.49
C ALA A 180 3.90 19.58 -4.52
N LEU A 181 4.38 20.11 -5.65
CA LEU A 181 4.73 21.51 -5.79
C LEU A 181 3.48 22.41 -5.69
N ILE A 182 2.37 22.05 -6.32
CA ILE A 182 1.10 22.76 -6.23
C ILE A 182 0.60 22.76 -4.78
N ARG A 183 0.66 21.62 -4.09
CA ARG A 183 0.21 21.48 -2.71
C ARG A 183 1.13 22.22 -1.73
N LEU A 184 2.43 22.27 -1.99
CA LEU A 184 3.37 23.12 -1.23
C LEU A 184 3.04 24.60 -1.36
N ALA A 185 2.59 25.05 -2.53
CA ALA A 185 2.15 26.44 -2.69
C ALA A 185 0.89 26.75 -1.88
N SER A 186 -0.07 25.82 -1.80
CA SER A 186 -1.29 25.89 -0.99
C SER A 186 -1.19 25.06 0.30
N PHE A 187 -0.09 25.19 0.99
CA PHE A 187 0.23 24.42 2.20
C PHE A 187 -0.81 24.62 3.31
N ARG A 188 -1.31 23.53 3.86
CA ARG A 188 -2.29 23.54 4.96
C ARG A 188 -1.97 22.48 6.02
N THR A 189 -2.59 22.61 7.17
CA THR A 189 -2.58 21.63 8.25
C THR A 189 -3.94 20.94 8.35
N TYR A 190 -3.94 19.78 8.92
CA TYR A 190 -5.10 18.90 9.07
C TYR A 190 -5.26 18.57 10.55
N GLN A 191 -6.47 18.79 11.07
CA GLN A 191 -6.78 18.48 12.46
C GLN A 191 -7.36 17.10 12.60
N GLY A 192 -6.94 16.37 13.61
CA GLY A 192 -7.43 15.02 13.91
C GLY A 192 -6.73 14.42 15.11
N ARG A 193 -7.17 13.23 15.49
CA ARG A 193 -6.53 12.42 16.54
C ARG A 193 -5.87 11.20 15.92
N LEU A 194 -4.68 10.88 16.40
CA LEU A 194 -3.94 9.70 16.00
C LEU A 194 -3.60 8.88 17.25
N ALA A 195 -3.91 7.61 17.21
CA ALA A 195 -3.51 6.65 18.24
C ALA A 195 -2.96 5.39 17.59
N PHE A 196 -2.07 4.69 18.27
CA PHE A 196 -1.48 3.47 17.73
C PHE A 196 -1.06 2.50 18.85
N LEU A 197 -1.07 1.21 18.52
CA LEU A 197 -0.51 0.17 19.35
C LEU A 197 0.99 0.00 18.99
N PRO A 198 1.92 0.37 19.89
CA PRO A 198 3.34 0.22 19.62
C PRO A 198 3.72 -1.27 19.53
N THR A 199 4.80 -1.56 18.83
CA THR A 199 5.40 -2.90 18.88
C THR A 199 5.92 -3.15 20.30
N PRO A 200 5.60 -4.29 20.93
CA PRO A 200 6.12 -4.61 22.24
C PRO A 200 7.65 -4.66 22.22
N GLY A 201 8.29 -3.90 23.11
CA GLY A 201 9.60 -4.29 23.59
C GLY A 201 9.40 -5.50 24.52
N ASP A 202 10.15 -6.54 24.36
CA ASP A 202 10.20 -7.88 24.98
C ASP A 202 9.29 -8.28 26.17
N SER A 203 8.25 -7.54 26.50
CA SER A 203 7.30 -7.91 27.54
C SER A 203 5.96 -7.21 27.39
N SER A 204 4.98 -7.90 26.80
CA SER A 204 3.57 -7.58 27.03
C SER A 204 2.66 -8.80 26.86
N THR A 205 1.82 -8.98 27.86
CA THR A 205 0.70 -9.91 27.89
C THR A 205 -0.26 -9.60 26.76
N LEU A 206 -0.46 -10.57 25.89
CA LEU A 206 -1.50 -10.54 24.84
C LEU A 206 -2.88 -10.52 25.50
N SER A 207 -3.67 -9.49 25.26
CA SER A 207 -5.11 -9.53 25.54
C SER A 207 -5.75 -10.55 24.62
N LEU A 208 -6.66 -11.36 25.18
CA LEU A 208 -7.36 -12.39 24.42
C LEU A 208 -8.33 -11.77 23.38
N PRO A 209 -8.39 -12.36 22.17
CA PRO A 209 -9.25 -11.89 21.10
C PRO A 209 -10.73 -11.95 21.47
N ARG A 210 -11.50 -10.95 21.03
CA ARG A 210 -12.97 -11.04 21.01
C ARG A 210 -13.39 -11.45 19.60
N PRO A 211 -13.98 -12.63 19.39
CA PRO A 211 -14.45 -13.02 18.08
C PRO A 211 -15.64 -12.16 17.65
N HIS A 212 -15.54 -11.53 16.48
CA HIS A 212 -16.69 -11.01 15.75
C HIS A 212 -17.20 -12.13 14.84
N PRO A 213 -18.44 -12.60 15.01
CA PRO A 213 -18.98 -13.61 14.11
C PRO A 213 -19.31 -12.98 12.75
N GLU A 214 -19.05 -13.75 11.67
CA GLU A 214 -19.52 -13.56 10.28
C GLU A 214 -18.80 -12.55 9.39
N GLU A 215 -17.53 -12.22 9.59
CA GLU A 215 -16.79 -11.38 8.65
C GLU A 215 -15.73 -12.19 7.88
N HIS A 216 -15.68 -12.00 6.55
CA HIS A 216 -14.59 -12.55 5.72
C HIS A 216 -13.24 -11.92 6.11
N GLY A 217 -12.21 -12.75 6.13
CA GLY A 217 -10.83 -12.34 6.46
C GLY A 217 -10.43 -12.66 7.90
N PRO A 218 -9.15 -12.41 8.24
CA PRO A 218 -8.60 -12.69 9.56
C PRO A 218 -9.25 -11.82 10.65
N PRO A 219 -9.36 -12.30 11.92
CA PRO A 219 -9.97 -11.53 13.00
C PRO A 219 -9.15 -10.28 13.34
N ASP A 220 -9.85 -9.20 13.67
CA ASP A 220 -9.23 -7.92 14.08
C ASP A 220 -9.02 -7.90 15.60
N ASP A 221 -8.06 -8.69 16.08
CA ASP A 221 -7.82 -8.94 17.51
C ASP A 221 -7.32 -7.72 18.29
N LEU A 222 -6.74 -6.73 17.58
CA LEU A 222 -6.12 -5.55 18.17
C LEU A 222 -7.04 -4.33 18.18
N LEU A 223 -8.16 -4.39 17.46
CA LEU A 223 -9.04 -3.24 17.26
C LEU A 223 -10.21 -3.30 18.25
N ALA A 224 -10.45 -2.17 18.91
CA ALA A 224 -11.72 -1.94 19.60
C ALA A 224 -12.74 -1.30 18.65
N PRO A 225 -14.05 -1.41 18.87
CA PRO A 225 -15.04 -0.69 18.08
C PRO A 225 -14.72 0.82 17.96
N LEU A 226 -14.93 1.41 16.78
CA LEU A 226 -14.61 2.84 16.55
C LEU A 226 -15.34 3.80 17.50
N GLY A 227 -16.52 3.43 17.98
CA GLY A 227 -17.28 4.22 18.95
C GLY A 227 -16.82 4.08 20.40
N GLU A 228 -15.89 3.17 20.67
CA GLU A 228 -15.33 2.97 22.02
C GLU A 228 -14.01 3.74 22.20
N PRO A 229 -13.63 4.07 23.45
CA PRO A 229 -12.33 4.64 23.75
C PRO A 229 -11.19 3.76 23.23
N VAL A 230 -10.08 4.39 22.89
CA VAL A 230 -8.83 3.70 22.53
C VAL A 230 -8.37 2.84 23.71
N PRO A 231 -7.95 1.57 23.49
CA PRO A 231 -7.45 0.71 24.56
C PRO A 231 -6.30 1.34 25.35
N ALA A 232 -6.17 1.02 26.64
CA ALA A 232 -5.21 1.67 27.55
C ALA A 232 -3.74 1.39 27.21
N ASP A 233 -3.45 0.32 26.47
CA ASP A 233 -2.12 -0.06 25.98
C ASP A 233 -1.70 0.64 24.68
N TRP A 234 -2.62 1.44 24.12
CA TRP A 234 -2.31 2.25 22.94
C TRP A 234 -1.71 3.60 23.34
N THR A 235 -0.82 4.10 22.50
CA THR A 235 -0.29 5.46 22.60
C THR A 235 -1.21 6.41 21.86
N VAL A 236 -1.72 7.44 22.55
CA VAL A 236 -2.44 8.55 21.93
C VAL A 236 -1.44 9.68 21.68
N VAL A 237 -1.40 10.16 20.43
CA VAL A 237 -0.54 11.30 20.07
C VAL A 237 -1.16 12.58 20.64
N GLU A 238 -0.37 13.36 21.37
CA GLU A 238 -0.84 14.60 22.03
C GLU A 238 -1.17 15.70 21.01
N GLU A 239 -0.40 15.75 19.91
CA GLU A 239 -0.63 16.69 18.83
C GLU A 239 -1.92 16.37 18.07
N GLN A 240 -2.64 17.42 17.69
CA GLN A 240 -3.88 17.31 16.93
C GLN A 240 -3.77 17.96 15.54
N ASP A 241 -2.68 18.66 15.26
CA ASP A 241 -2.42 19.35 14.01
C ASP A 241 -1.28 18.67 13.25
N PHE A 242 -1.61 18.12 12.08
CA PHE A 242 -0.71 17.36 11.22
C PHE A 242 -0.56 18.02 9.85
N VAL A 243 0.56 17.76 9.20
CA VAL A 243 0.76 18.02 7.78
C VAL A 243 0.43 16.78 6.97
N LEU A 244 0.88 15.62 7.45
CA LEU A 244 0.57 14.31 6.88
C LEU A 244 0.61 13.23 7.95
N VAL A 245 -0.14 12.17 7.72
CA VAL A 245 -0.02 10.88 8.39
C VAL A 245 0.06 9.83 7.29
N LEU A 246 1.06 8.97 7.38
CA LEU A 246 1.33 7.88 6.45
C LEU A 246 1.61 6.62 7.25
N ALA A 247 0.87 5.58 6.97
CA ALA A 247 1.11 4.24 7.46
C ALA A 247 1.41 3.33 6.27
N THR A 248 2.56 2.69 6.23
CA THR A 248 2.96 1.81 5.12
C THR A 248 3.46 0.47 5.64
N SER A 249 3.26 -0.60 4.88
CA SER A 249 3.81 -1.92 5.14
C SER A 249 5.03 -2.25 4.27
N HIS A 250 5.36 -1.39 3.31
CA HIS A 250 6.48 -1.58 2.39
C HIS A 250 7.46 -0.41 2.39
N SER A 251 8.63 -0.64 1.77
CA SER A 251 9.70 0.37 1.72
C SER A 251 9.36 1.58 0.87
N HIS A 252 8.61 1.41 -0.23
CA HIS A 252 8.35 2.46 -1.21
C HIS A 252 6.88 2.89 -1.25
N LEU A 253 6.65 4.14 -1.64
CA LEU A 253 5.35 4.72 -1.99
C LEU A 253 5.24 5.00 -3.49
N ALA A 254 6.35 5.10 -4.18
CA ALA A 254 6.47 5.22 -5.63
C ALA A 254 7.83 4.65 -6.06
N GLU A 255 8.07 4.51 -7.36
CA GLU A 255 9.34 3.98 -7.87
C GLU A 255 10.58 4.70 -7.29
N ASP A 256 10.45 5.98 -7.04
CA ASP A 256 11.50 6.90 -6.59
C ASP A 256 11.28 7.46 -5.17
N LEU A 257 10.33 6.91 -4.40
CA LEU A 257 10.00 7.44 -3.09
C LEU A 257 10.04 6.37 -1.99
N VAL A 258 11.12 6.36 -1.21
CA VAL A 258 11.33 5.45 -0.09
C VAL A 258 10.72 6.04 1.18
N ALA A 259 9.69 5.40 1.73
CA ALA A 259 9.01 5.85 2.96
C ALA A 259 9.52 5.13 4.22
N ALA A 260 9.75 3.82 4.12
CA ALA A 260 10.17 2.98 5.23
C ALA A 260 11.37 2.09 4.83
N PRO A 261 12.60 2.60 4.86
CA PRO A 261 13.79 1.87 4.39
C PRO A 261 14.03 0.53 5.08
N SER A 262 13.52 0.35 6.29
CA SER A 262 13.65 -0.89 7.07
C SER A 262 12.47 -1.85 6.94
N ALA A 263 11.45 -1.50 6.16
CA ALA A 263 10.27 -2.36 5.97
C ALA A 263 10.61 -3.60 5.15
N GLY A 264 10.03 -4.73 5.53
CA GLY A 264 10.10 -5.98 4.80
C GLY A 264 8.71 -6.49 4.41
N PRO A 265 8.60 -7.44 3.47
CA PRO A 265 7.29 -7.89 2.96
C PRO A 265 6.41 -8.58 4.01
N ALA A 266 7.01 -9.08 5.10
CA ALA A 266 6.32 -9.78 6.19
C ALA A 266 6.99 -9.56 7.54
N ASP A 267 7.32 -8.31 7.85
CA ASP A 267 7.95 -7.96 9.13
C ASP A 267 6.95 -7.85 10.29
N GLY A 268 5.65 -7.84 9.98
CA GLY A 268 4.57 -7.81 10.97
C GLY A 268 4.33 -6.42 11.58
N HIS A 269 4.73 -5.37 10.87
CA HIS A 269 4.63 -4.00 11.33
C HIS A 269 3.95 -3.07 10.33
N ILE A 270 3.29 -2.06 10.86
CA ILE A 270 2.93 -0.86 10.13
C ILE A 270 4.00 0.19 10.43
N HIS A 271 4.64 0.71 9.40
CA HIS A 271 5.61 1.79 9.49
C HIS A 271 4.85 3.12 9.45
N LEU A 272 4.61 3.69 10.62
CA LEU A 272 3.85 4.92 10.80
C LEU A 272 4.78 6.12 10.79
N LEU A 273 4.58 7.00 9.80
CA LEU A 273 5.23 8.31 9.70
C LEU A 273 4.17 9.39 9.84
N TYR A 274 4.44 10.41 10.65
CA TYR A 274 3.62 11.61 10.64
C TYR A 274 4.47 12.86 10.80
N VAL A 275 4.04 13.92 10.14
CA VAL A 275 4.66 15.25 10.23
C VAL A 275 3.71 16.18 10.93
N ARG A 276 4.17 16.72 12.08
CA ARG A 276 3.43 17.67 12.90
C ARG A 276 3.38 19.03 12.26
N ALA A 277 2.35 19.81 12.55
CA ALA A 277 2.27 21.21 12.15
C ALA A 277 3.48 22.02 12.63
N GLY A 278 3.71 23.18 12.00
CA GLY A 278 4.87 24.03 12.29
C GLY A 278 6.09 23.76 11.40
N VAL A 279 6.10 22.66 10.63
CA VAL A 279 7.15 22.44 9.63
C VAL A 279 7.07 23.51 8.52
N SER A 280 8.22 24.07 8.13
CA SER A 280 8.27 25.01 7.01
C SER A 280 8.15 24.28 5.66
N ARG A 281 7.67 24.98 4.63
CA ARG A 281 7.60 24.45 3.25
C ARG A 281 8.96 23.93 2.76
N VAL A 282 10.03 24.66 3.10
CA VAL A 282 11.41 24.28 2.72
C VAL A 282 11.85 23.01 3.45
N ALA A 283 11.52 22.89 4.74
CA ALA A 283 11.84 21.69 5.51
C ALA A 283 11.06 20.47 5.00
N LEU A 284 9.79 20.64 4.64
CA LEU A 284 8.97 19.60 4.05
C LEU A 284 9.52 19.17 2.67
N LEU A 285 9.91 20.10 1.82
CA LEU A 285 10.54 19.80 0.54
C LEU A 285 11.86 19.01 0.72
N LYS A 286 12.71 19.45 1.65
CA LYS A 286 13.95 18.71 1.99
C LYS A 286 13.66 17.30 2.47
N LEU A 287 12.58 17.11 3.23
CA LEU A 287 12.13 15.80 3.68
C LEU A 287 11.78 14.89 2.50
N PHE A 288 11.01 15.37 1.52
CA PHE A 288 10.68 14.59 0.32
C PHE A 288 11.91 14.25 -0.51
N VAL A 289 12.84 15.19 -0.72
CA VAL A 289 14.11 14.94 -1.41
C VAL A 289 14.95 13.89 -0.65
N ALA A 290 14.91 13.88 0.69
CA ALA A 290 15.57 12.87 1.49
C ALA A 290 14.85 11.50 1.41
N MET A 291 13.52 11.48 1.20
CA MET A 291 12.76 10.25 0.96
C MET A 291 13.14 9.60 -0.39
N GLU A 292 13.44 10.37 -1.43
CA GLU A 292 13.96 9.80 -2.70
C GLU A 292 15.22 8.95 -2.47
N LYS A 293 16.05 9.32 -1.48
CA LYS A 293 17.28 8.63 -1.12
C LYS A 293 17.14 7.66 0.06
N GLY A 294 15.93 7.54 0.64
CA GLY A 294 15.71 6.76 1.86
C GLY A 294 16.42 7.28 3.11
N THR A 295 16.89 8.53 3.12
CA THR A 295 17.69 9.12 4.21
C THR A 295 16.91 10.03 5.14
N HIS A 296 15.61 10.20 4.91
CA HIS A 296 14.73 11.11 5.66
C HIS A 296 14.63 10.79 7.15
N LEU A 297 14.75 9.52 7.55
CA LEU A 297 14.74 9.14 8.97
C LEU A 297 16.02 9.54 9.72
N ALA A 298 17.11 9.80 8.99
CA ALA A 298 18.35 10.34 9.54
C ALA A 298 18.40 11.88 9.52
N CYS A 299 17.42 12.54 8.91
CA CYS A 299 17.32 14.01 8.91
C CYS A 299 16.90 14.52 10.29
N GLU A 300 17.56 15.55 10.78
CA GLU A 300 17.18 16.25 12.01
C GLU A 300 15.94 17.15 11.76
N CYS A 301 14.78 16.50 11.55
CA CYS A 301 13.51 17.19 11.42
C CYS A 301 12.67 16.96 12.69
N PRO A 302 12.53 17.97 13.58
CA PRO A 302 11.82 17.79 14.86
C PRO A 302 10.32 17.54 14.67
N HIS A 303 9.79 17.82 13.48
CA HIS A 303 8.38 17.61 13.15
C HIS A 303 8.08 16.22 12.60
N LEU A 304 9.09 15.50 12.10
CA LEU A 304 8.92 14.13 11.61
C LEU A 304 8.99 13.14 12.76
N VAL A 305 7.99 12.29 12.86
CA VAL A 305 7.98 11.16 13.79
C VAL A 305 7.80 9.88 13.00
N TYR A 306 8.63 8.88 13.31
CA TYR A 306 8.54 7.53 12.77
C TYR A 306 8.39 6.52 13.89
N ARG A 307 7.46 5.57 13.72
CA ARG A 307 7.19 4.47 14.67
C ARG A 307 6.88 3.19 13.91
N ARG A 308 7.29 2.06 14.46
CA ARG A 308 6.77 0.75 14.06
C ARG A 308 5.64 0.38 15.01
N VAL A 309 4.48 0.08 14.44
CA VAL A 309 3.26 -0.16 15.20
C VAL A 309 2.54 -1.41 14.68
N ARG A 310 1.65 -1.98 15.47
CA ARG A 310 0.85 -3.15 15.07
C ARG A 310 -0.56 -2.78 14.62
N ALA A 311 -1.06 -1.69 15.15
CA ALA A 311 -2.37 -1.14 14.79
C ALA A 311 -2.37 0.37 14.96
N LEU A 312 -3.29 1.04 14.28
CA LEU A 312 -3.50 2.48 14.39
C LEU A 312 -4.99 2.83 14.32
N ARG A 313 -5.34 3.99 14.89
CA ARG A 313 -6.63 4.67 14.73
C ARG A 313 -6.37 6.11 14.35
N LEU A 314 -7.01 6.55 13.27
CA LEU A 314 -7.00 7.92 12.78
C LEU A 314 -8.42 8.48 12.80
N GLU A 315 -8.61 9.62 13.44
CA GLU A 315 -9.89 10.31 13.55
C GLU A 315 -9.74 11.73 13.00
N PRO A 316 -9.93 11.95 11.68
CA PRO A 316 -9.89 13.29 11.11
C PRO A 316 -10.97 14.20 11.69
N ALA A 317 -10.59 15.44 12.04
CA ALA A 317 -11.52 16.48 12.46
C ALA A 317 -11.70 17.58 11.40
N THR A 318 -10.70 17.77 10.52
CA THR A 318 -10.78 18.71 9.38
C THR A 318 -11.69 18.15 8.30
N SER A 319 -12.64 18.95 7.82
CA SER A 319 -13.53 18.60 6.68
C SER A 319 -13.63 19.81 5.73
N PRO A 320 -13.61 19.62 4.41
CA PRO A 320 -13.36 18.36 3.71
C PRO A 320 -11.88 17.92 3.76
N GLY A 321 -11.65 16.64 3.55
CA GLY A 321 -10.32 16.05 3.48
C GLY A 321 -10.30 14.79 2.60
N VAL A 322 -9.12 14.21 2.44
CA VAL A 322 -8.90 12.99 1.65
C VAL A 322 -8.14 11.97 2.49
N ILE A 323 -8.57 10.72 2.40
CA ILE A 323 -7.82 9.54 2.86
C ILE A 323 -7.61 8.66 1.64
N THR A 324 -6.41 8.12 1.50
CA THR A 324 -6.12 7.10 0.48
C THR A 324 -5.67 5.80 1.12
N VAL A 325 -6.08 4.69 0.51
CA VAL A 325 -5.67 3.33 0.84
C VAL A 325 -5.09 2.71 -0.43
N ASP A 326 -3.82 2.35 -0.40
CA ASP A 326 -3.08 1.85 -1.56
C ASP A 326 -3.16 2.77 -2.80
N GLY A 327 -3.22 4.10 -2.57
CA GLY A 327 -3.38 5.12 -3.61
C GLY A 327 -4.82 5.37 -4.08
N GLU A 328 -5.79 4.56 -3.64
CA GLU A 328 -7.21 4.71 -3.98
C GLU A 328 -7.95 5.53 -2.91
N GLN A 329 -8.86 6.40 -3.35
CA GLN A 329 -9.62 7.22 -2.41
C GLN A 329 -10.57 6.36 -1.58
N ALA A 330 -10.45 6.48 -0.25
CA ALA A 330 -11.34 5.84 0.70
C ALA A 330 -12.36 6.82 1.29
N GLU A 331 -13.35 6.27 1.99
CA GLU A 331 -14.31 7.06 2.78
C GLU A 331 -13.57 7.97 3.77
N TYR A 332 -13.94 9.24 3.80
CA TYR A 332 -13.36 10.22 4.71
C TYR A 332 -14.07 10.20 6.07
N GLY A 333 -13.35 9.81 7.10
CA GLY A 333 -13.85 9.71 8.45
C GLY A 333 -12.91 8.94 9.36
N PRO A 334 -13.34 8.65 10.60
CA PRO A 334 -12.61 7.78 11.51
C PRO A 334 -12.33 6.41 10.88
N LEU A 335 -11.09 5.96 11.02
CA LEU A 335 -10.68 4.62 10.59
C LEU A 335 -9.72 4.00 11.61
N GLN A 336 -9.61 2.71 11.53
CA GLN A 336 -8.57 1.96 12.25
C GLN A 336 -8.06 0.83 11.38
N ALA A 337 -6.82 0.43 11.63
CA ALA A 337 -6.17 -0.64 10.90
C ALA A 337 -5.25 -1.46 11.80
N GLN A 338 -5.11 -2.75 11.48
CA GLN A 338 -4.09 -3.61 12.08
C GLN A 338 -3.38 -4.43 11.01
N VAL A 339 -2.16 -4.86 11.31
CA VAL A 339 -1.38 -5.74 10.46
C VAL A 339 -1.65 -7.22 10.76
N HIS A 340 -1.82 -8.01 9.70
CA HIS A 340 -1.87 -9.47 9.73
C HIS A 340 -0.61 -10.01 9.05
N ARG A 341 0.31 -10.50 9.87
CA ARG A 341 1.64 -10.90 9.41
C ARG A 341 1.59 -12.12 8.50
N GLY A 342 2.09 -11.97 7.28
CA GLY A 342 2.33 -13.07 6.35
C GLY A 342 1.08 -13.80 5.85
N TYR A 343 -0.06 -13.14 5.80
CA TYR A 343 -1.33 -13.74 5.36
C TYR A 343 -1.36 -14.03 3.86
N ALA A 344 -0.83 -13.14 3.04
CA ALA A 344 -0.76 -13.34 1.59
C ALA A 344 0.59 -13.93 1.16
N ARG A 345 0.73 -14.17 -0.14
CA ARG A 345 1.93 -14.72 -0.78
C ARG A 345 2.36 -13.84 -1.93
N LEU A 346 3.65 -13.48 -1.94
CA LEU A 346 4.24 -12.60 -2.94
C LEU A 346 5.42 -13.29 -3.62
N ILE A 347 5.48 -13.25 -4.94
CA ILE A 347 6.67 -13.64 -5.70
C ILE A 347 7.64 -12.46 -5.69
N SER A 348 8.74 -12.60 -4.95
CA SER A 348 9.66 -11.48 -4.69
C SER A 348 11.14 -11.86 -4.66
N GLY A 349 11.49 -13.09 -4.92
CA GLY A 349 12.88 -13.53 -4.98
C GLY A 349 13.55 -13.85 -3.64
#